data_9cce8ee00791a14993ac0d481fc45e9c
#
_entry.id   9cce8ee00791a14993ac0d481fc45e9c
#
_cell.length_a   1.000
_cell.length_b   1.000
_cell.length_c   1.000
_cell.angle_alpha   90.00
_cell.angle_beta   90.00
_cell.angle_gamma   90.00
#
_symmetry.space_group_name_H-M   'P 1'
#
loop_
_entity.id
_entity.type
_entity.pdbx_description
1 polymer ?
#
loop_
_entity_poly.entity_id
_entity_poly.type
_entity_poly.pdbx_seq_one_letter_code
_entity_poly.pdbx_strand_id
1 'polypeptide(L)'
;MVRVPIPIVAEGGDWLVVSKPPHLLVHPTRPGGPVTLLDHLRGLLACELASGGQVSLIHRLDRETSGLMLIAKTSEAARRFSLDMMRGRIGKEYLALVWDWPEWDTHTVDAPLLRQGEKTPSAIWLKRTIHPDGASARTRFETLHRFERHGARFAWVRALPETGRLHQIRVHLAHTGHAVVGDKIYGPDEGCYLRFIETGWTPELARVLLLDRHALHAWRLTFDAEPGQRRTVESPLPDDLTAFQAFSR
;
A
#
# COMPACT_ATOMS: atom_id res chain seq x y z
N MET A 1 -5.60 25.61 -2.04
CA MET A 1 -5.34 24.15 -2.04
C MET A 1 -5.98 23.55 -0.81
N VAL A 2 -6.90 22.61 -0.97
CA VAL A 2 -7.49 21.89 0.16
C VAL A 2 -6.39 20.98 0.73
N ARG A 3 -5.95 21.26 1.95
CA ARG A 3 -5.01 20.37 2.67
C ARG A 3 -5.81 19.14 3.10
N VAL A 4 -5.50 17.99 2.52
CA VAL A 4 -6.04 16.72 3.01
C VAL A 4 -5.42 16.49 4.41
N PRO A 5 -6.22 16.36 5.48
CA PRO A 5 -5.67 16.10 6.79
C PRO A 5 -4.97 14.73 6.81
N ILE A 6 -3.75 14.69 7.36
CA ILE A 6 -3.01 13.45 7.56
C ILE A 6 -3.17 13.04 9.03
N PRO A 7 -3.98 12.01 9.34
CA PRO A 7 -4.17 11.58 10.73
C PRO A 7 -2.86 11.06 11.32
N ILE A 8 -2.49 11.59 12.49
CA ILE A 8 -1.44 11.03 13.34
C ILE A 8 -2.09 9.90 14.13
N VAL A 9 -1.57 8.69 14.01
CA VAL A 9 -2.09 7.50 14.70
C VAL A 9 -1.33 7.22 15.98
N ALA A 10 -0.03 7.44 15.95
CA ALA A 10 0.82 7.34 17.15
C ALA A 10 2.08 8.20 16.98
N GLU A 11 2.64 8.63 18.08
CA GLU A 11 3.83 9.47 18.12
C GLU A 11 4.74 9.10 19.30
N GLY A 12 6.03 9.32 19.11
CA GLY A 12 7.08 9.27 20.13
C GLY A 12 8.06 10.42 19.98
N GLY A 13 9.10 10.45 20.79
CA GLY A 13 10.09 11.52 20.77
C GLY A 13 10.74 11.71 19.39
N ASP A 14 11.18 10.63 18.77
CA ASP A 14 11.96 10.62 17.52
C ASP A 14 11.25 9.96 16.33
N TRP A 15 9.98 9.57 16.48
CA TRP A 15 9.19 8.91 15.43
C TRP A 15 7.72 9.37 15.43
N LEU A 16 7.07 9.12 14.29
CA LEU A 16 5.66 9.40 14.05
C LEU A 16 5.08 8.28 13.18
N VAL A 17 3.86 7.83 13.47
CA VAL A 17 3.07 6.96 12.60
C VAL A 17 1.84 7.73 12.14
N VAL A 18 1.68 7.82 10.83
CA VAL A 18 0.52 8.47 10.20
C VAL A 18 -0.30 7.47 9.40
N SER A 19 -1.59 7.77 9.22
CA SER A 19 -2.46 7.06 8.26
C SER A 19 -2.53 7.87 6.97
N LYS A 20 -1.85 7.38 5.91
CA LYS A 20 -1.87 8.01 4.59
C LYS A 20 -3.26 7.79 3.94
N PRO A 21 -3.96 8.84 3.50
CA PRO A 21 -5.17 8.66 2.71
C PRO A 21 -4.85 8.06 1.33
N PRO A 22 -5.83 7.41 0.65
CA PRO A 22 -5.67 7.01 -0.74
C PRO A 22 -5.46 8.24 -1.65
N HIS A 23 -5.04 7.99 -2.90
CA HIS A 23 -4.79 8.99 -3.95
C HIS A 23 -3.68 10.02 -3.67
N LEU A 24 -3.00 9.93 -2.53
CA LEU A 24 -1.88 10.80 -2.17
C LEU A 24 -0.54 10.11 -2.49
N LEU A 25 0.28 10.78 -3.31
CA LEU A 25 1.67 10.35 -3.55
C LEU A 25 2.50 10.49 -2.27
N VAL A 26 3.42 9.56 -2.06
CA VAL A 26 4.34 9.58 -0.91
C VAL A 26 5.46 10.59 -1.12
N HIS A 27 6.09 10.58 -2.31
CA HIS A 27 7.18 11.45 -2.70
C HIS A 27 6.88 12.18 -4.00
N PRO A 28 7.48 13.36 -4.24
CA PRO A 28 7.43 14.00 -5.54
C PRO A 28 7.99 13.09 -6.63
N THR A 29 7.31 13.01 -7.76
CA THR A 29 7.75 12.25 -8.95
C THR A 29 8.44 13.14 -9.99
N ARG A 30 8.23 14.47 -9.91
CA ARG A 30 8.82 15.48 -10.75
C ARG A 30 8.80 16.85 -10.03
N PRO A 31 9.72 17.76 -10.37
CA PRO A 31 9.66 19.16 -9.88
C PRO A 31 8.31 19.81 -10.26
N GLY A 32 7.72 20.58 -9.34
CA GLY A 32 6.42 21.23 -9.55
C GLY A 32 5.23 20.29 -9.69
N GLY A 33 5.37 19.04 -9.28
CA GLY A 33 4.30 18.03 -9.26
C GLY A 33 3.24 18.31 -8.19
N PRO A 34 2.24 17.41 -8.05
CA PRO A 34 1.23 17.55 -7.01
C PRO A 34 1.84 17.43 -5.61
N VAL A 35 1.17 18.06 -4.63
CA VAL A 35 1.52 17.97 -3.22
C VAL A 35 1.55 16.50 -2.76
N THR A 36 2.57 16.12 -2.01
CA THR A 36 2.82 14.76 -1.56
C THR A 36 2.69 14.61 -0.04
N LEU A 37 2.67 13.39 0.46
CA LEU A 37 2.73 13.13 1.90
C LEU A 37 3.96 13.79 2.53
N LEU A 38 5.12 13.73 1.86
CA LEU A 38 6.35 14.36 2.36
C LEU A 38 6.18 15.87 2.54
N ASP A 39 5.47 16.55 1.63
CA ASP A 39 5.22 18.00 1.73
C ASP A 39 4.28 18.32 2.89
N HIS A 40 3.23 17.50 3.11
CA HIS A 40 2.36 17.63 4.28
C HIS A 40 3.13 17.43 5.59
N LEU A 41 3.97 16.39 5.66
CA LEU A 41 4.78 16.09 6.86
C LEU A 41 5.80 17.18 7.17
N ARG A 42 6.43 17.78 6.15
CA ARG A 42 7.32 18.93 6.34
C ARG A 42 6.58 20.13 6.92
N GLY A 43 5.35 20.37 6.50
CA GLY A 43 4.52 21.43 7.09
C GLY A 43 4.08 21.08 8.52
N LEU A 44 3.74 19.81 8.79
CA LEU A 44 3.32 19.34 10.10
C LEU A 44 4.47 19.41 11.13
N LEU A 45 5.67 19.03 10.74
CA LEU A 45 6.86 18.96 11.57
C LEU A 45 7.79 20.19 11.38
N ALA A 46 7.22 21.35 11.06
CA ALA A 46 8.00 22.55 10.77
C ALA A 46 8.84 23.02 11.98
N CYS A 47 8.31 22.89 13.19
CA CYS A 47 9.02 23.26 14.43
C CYS A 47 10.21 22.31 14.70
N GLU A 48 10.01 21.01 14.51
CA GLU A 48 11.06 19.99 14.63
C GLU A 48 12.16 20.24 13.61
N LEU A 49 11.78 20.53 12.35
CA LEU A 49 12.73 20.87 11.30
C LEU A 49 13.55 22.13 11.61
N ALA A 50 12.90 23.17 12.16
CA ALA A 50 13.59 24.41 12.58
C ALA A 50 14.57 24.17 13.74
N SER A 51 14.34 23.14 14.54
CA SER A 51 15.19 22.74 15.68
C SER A 51 16.27 21.71 15.27
N GLY A 52 16.52 21.51 13.96
CA GLY A 52 17.53 20.58 13.47
C GLY A 52 17.07 19.13 13.29
N GLY A 53 15.77 18.87 13.44
CA GLY A 53 15.15 17.59 13.12
C GLY A 53 15.06 17.33 11.62
N GLN A 54 14.51 16.16 11.26
CA GLN A 54 14.29 15.80 9.85
C GLN A 54 12.96 15.07 9.67
N VAL A 55 12.54 14.91 8.41
CA VAL A 55 11.40 14.05 8.02
C VAL A 55 11.93 12.95 7.11
N SER A 56 11.99 11.71 7.64
CA SER A 56 12.42 10.54 6.89
C SER A 56 11.31 9.50 6.86
N LEU A 57 10.84 9.19 5.65
CA LEU A 57 9.87 8.14 5.40
C LEU A 57 10.59 6.79 5.38
N ILE A 58 10.27 5.88 6.29
CA ILE A 58 10.98 4.60 6.47
C ILE A 58 10.60 3.59 5.38
N HIS A 59 9.39 3.69 4.88
CA HIS A 59 8.89 2.88 3.77
C HIS A 59 7.94 3.70 2.90
N ARG A 60 7.45 3.09 1.84
CA ARG A 60 6.50 3.73 0.93
C ARG A 60 5.24 2.91 0.77
N LEU A 61 4.17 3.57 0.40
CA LEU A 61 2.92 2.99 -0.10
C LEU A 61 2.68 3.47 -1.53
N ASP A 62 1.93 2.71 -2.31
CA ASP A 62 1.45 3.16 -3.61
C ASP A 62 0.52 4.37 -3.46
N ARG A 63 0.32 5.14 -4.52
CA ARG A 63 -0.54 6.32 -4.51
C ARG A 63 -1.95 6.01 -3.97
N GLU A 64 -2.55 4.91 -4.42
CA GLU A 64 -3.91 4.51 -4.08
C GLU A 64 -4.00 3.65 -2.81
N THR A 65 -2.90 3.11 -2.31
CA THR A 65 -2.86 2.38 -1.04
C THR A 65 -3.03 3.37 0.11
N SER A 66 -3.94 3.06 1.03
CA SER A 66 -4.15 3.81 2.29
C SER A 66 -3.46 3.14 3.48
N GLY A 67 -3.35 3.85 4.61
CA GLY A 67 -2.95 3.29 5.90
C GLY A 67 -1.57 3.69 6.39
N LEU A 68 -1.03 2.90 7.31
CA LEU A 68 0.08 3.25 8.18
C LEU A 68 1.40 3.47 7.45
N MET A 69 2.08 4.54 7.84
CA MET A 69 3.46 4.84 7.46
C MET A 69 4.27 5.30 8.67
N LEU A 70 5.49 4.73 8.84
CA LEU A 70 6.45 5.12 9.86
C LEU A 70 7.37 6.21 9.33
N ILE A 71 7.50 7.26 10.12
CA ILE A 71 8.32 8.43 9.86
C ILE A 71 9.32 8.60 11.00
N ALA A 72 10.57 8.85 10.70
CA ALA A 72 11.56 9.27 11.67
C ALA A 72 11.70 10.80 11.67
N LYS A 73 11.81 11.40 12.88
CA LYS A 73 11.96 12.83 13.12
C LYS A 73 13.43 13.23 13.32
N THR A 74 14.34 12.26 13.48
CA THR A 74 15.78 12.47 13.65
C THR A 74 16.61 11.58 12.73
N SER A 75 17.89 11.91 12.51
CA SER A 75 18.83 11.10 11.71
C SER A 75 19.12 9.74 12.36
N GLU A 76 19.22 9.70 13.69
CA GLU A 76 19.45 8.49 14.46
C GLU A 76 18.28 7.52 14.31
N ALA A 77 17.04 8.00 14.47
CA ALA A 77 15.82 7.21 14.28
C ALA A 77 15.69 6.73 12.83
N ALA A 78 16.00 7.59 11.84
CA ALA A 78 15.98 7.22 10.43
C ALA A 78 16.94 6.07 10.14
N ARG A 79 18.18 6.14 10.67
CA ARG A 79 19.17 5.06 10.54
C ARG A 79 18.71 3.77 11.24
N ARG A 80 18.22 3.87 12.47
CA ARG A 80 17.72 2.75 13.25
C ARG A 80 16.60 2.01 12.52
N PHE A 81 15.52 2.72 12.17
CA PHE A 81 14.38 2.12 11.50
C PHE A 81 14.70 1.61 10.09
N SER A 82 15.62 2.25 9.35
CA SER A 82 16.08 1.74 8.06
C SER A 82 16.80 0.41 8.20
N LEU A 83 17.67 0.26 9.21
CA LEU A 83 18.32 -1.00 9.52
C LEU A 83 17.33 -2.07 9.96
N ASP A 84 16.33 -1.70 10.77
CA ASP A 84 15.28 -2.63 11.21
C ASP A 84 14.39 -3.09 10.05
N MET A 85 14.09 -2.20 9.11
CA MET A 85 13.38 -2.53 7.88
C MET A 85 14.19 -3.52 7.01
N MET A 86 15.47 -3.25 6.81
CA MET A 86 16.36 -4.13 6.04
C MET A 86 16.51 -5.53 6.68
N ARG A 87 16.46 -5.62 8.00
CA ARG A 87 16.58 -6.86 8.76
C ARG A 87 15.23 -7.57 8.98
N GLY A 88 14.13 -7.07 8.39
CA GLY A 88 12.80 -7.63 8.56
C GLY A 88 12.22 -7.51 9.98
N ARG A 89 12.76 -6.61 10.82
CA ARG A 89 12.29 -6.39 12.19
C ARG A 89 11.05 -5.50 12.27
N ILE A 90 10.70 -4.79 11.20
CA ILE A 90 9.46 -4.03 11.10
C ILE A 90 8.40 -4.90 10.42
N GLY A 91 7.40 -5.34 11.20
CA GLY A 91 6.24 -6.09 10.71
C GLY A 91 5.24 -5.15 10.01
N LYS A 92 4.79 -5.55 8.82
CA LYS A 92 3.77 -4.83 8.05
C LYS A 92 2.67 -5.81 7.70
N GLU A 93 1.43 -5.45 8.04
CA GLU A 93 0.26 -6.24 7.67
C GLU A 93 -0.70 -5.36 6.89
N TYR A 94 -1.22 -5.92 5.81
CA TYR A 94 -2.17 -5.23 4.94
C TYR A 94 -3.47 -6.01 4.88
N LEU A 95 -4.57 -5.29 4.70
CA LEU A 95 -5.85 -5.87 4.31
C LEU A 95 -6.07 -5.59 2.83
N ALA A 96 -6.36 -6.64 2.09
CA ALA A 96 -6.71 -6.58 0.67
C ALA A 96 -8.09 -7.19 0.46
N LEU A 97 -8.96 -6.49 -0.26
CA LEU A 97 -10.17 -7.06 -0.81
C LEU A 97 -9.85 -7.60 -2.20
N VAL A 98 -10.10 -8.88 -2.44
CA VAL A 98 -9.74 -9.55 -3.70
C VAL A 98 -10.97 -10.12 -4.40
N TRP A 99 -10.84 -10.27 -5.72
CA TRP A 99 -11.79 -10.98 -6.56
C TRP A 99 -11.71 -12.48 -6.32
N ASP A 100 -12.87 -13.12 -6.32
CA ASP A 100 -13.09 -14.55 -6.13
C ASP A 100 -12.69 -15.06 -4.73
N TRP A 101 -12.86 -16.35 -4.50
CA TRP A 101 -12.56 -17.02 -3.25
C TRP A 101 -11.26 -17.80 -3.36
N PRO A 102 -10.18 -17.38 -2.66
CA PRO A 102 -9.01 -18.24 -2.53
C PRO A 102 -9.42 -19.60 -1.94
N GLU A 103 -8.96 -20.69 -2.56
CA GLU A 103 -9.19 -22.04 -2.02
C GLU A 103 -8.35 -22.32 -0.78
N TRP A 104 -7.33 -21.50 -0.55
CA TRP A 104 -6.41 -21.61 0.58
C TRP A 104 -6.82 -20.70 1.74
N ASP A 105 -6.64 -21.18 2.96
CA ASP A 105 -6.72 -20.33 4.16
C ASP A 105 -5.41 -19.60 4.44
N THR A 106 -4.27 -20.24 4.10
CA THR A 106 -2.95 -19.60 4.11
C THR A 106 -2.18 -19.98 2.86
N HIS A 107 -1.44 -19.02 2.29
CA HIS A 107 -0.62 -19.24 1.12
C HIS A 107 0.62 -18.35 1.15
N THR A 108 1.74 -18.84 0.62
CA THR A 108 2.95 -18.04 0.50
C THR A 108 3.38 -17.98 -0.97
N VAL A 109 3.51 -16.77 -1.48
CA VAL A 109 4.10 -16.52 -2.79
C VAL A 109 5.54 -16.08 -2.57
N ASP A 110 6.49 -16.88 -3.05
CA ASP A 110 7.91 -16.58 -3.10
C ASP A 110 8.33 -16.50 -4.57
N ALA A 111 8.15 -15.31 -5.14
CA ALA A 111 8.30 -15.11 -6.57
C ALA A 111 8.91 -13.73 -6.87
N PRO A 112 10.09 -13.70 -7.54
CA PRO A 112 10.82 -12.46 -7.79
C PRO A 112 10.08 -11.54 -8.76
N LEU A 113 10.26 -10.23 -8.60
CA LEU A 113 9.58 -9.20 -9.37
C LEU A 113 10.55 -8.30 -10.14
N LEU A 114 10.21 -8.03 -11.41
CA LEU A 114 10.87 -7.00 -12.21
C LEU A 114 9.86 -6.11 -12.93
N ARG A 115 10.33 -5.05 -13.58
CA ARG A 115 9.49 -4.22 -14.44
C ARG A 115 9.17 -4.99 -15.73
N GLN A 116 7.88 -5.11 -16.06
CA GLN A 116 7.44 -5.89 -17.21
C GLN A 116 8.12 -5.44 -18.51
N GLY A 117 8.26 -4.14 -18.75
CA GLY A 117 8.91 -3.59 -19.95
C GLY A 117 10.40 -3.94 -20.13
N GLU A 118 11.04 -4.61 -19.17
CA GLU A 118 12.40 -5.14 -19.31
C GLU A 118 12.46 -6.48 -20.05
N LYS A 119 11.35 -7.18 -20.12
CA LYS A 119 11.26 -8.51 -20.78
C LYS A 119 10.24 -8.54 -21.92
N THR A 120 9.11 -7.89 -21.76
CA THR A 120 8.05 -7.81 -22.75
C THR A 120 7.55 -6.39 -22.90
N PRO A 121 7.19 -5.94 -24.11
CA PRO A 121 6.60 -4.61 -24.30
C PRO A 121 5.41 -4.39 -23.36
N SER A 122 5.35 -3.22 -22.75
CA SER A 122 4.24 -2.82 -21.89
C SER A 122 3.96 -1.33 -22.05
N ALA A 123 2.71 -0.99 -22.31
CA ALA A 123 2.25 0.40 -22.35
C ALA A 123 2.23 1.05 -20.95
N ILE A 124 2.28 0.24 -19.89
CA ILE A 124 2.25 0.70 -18.50
C ILE A 124 3.65 0.62 -17.91
N TRP A 125 4.35 1.76 -17.86
CA TRP A 125 5.72 1.83 -17.34
C TRP A 125 5.89 1.26 -15.93
N LEU A 126 4.92 1.48 -15.04
CA LEU A 126 4.97 1.03 -13.64
C LEU A 126 4.70 -0.46 -13.46
N LYS A 127 4.18 -1.16 -14.47
CA LYS A 127 3.74 -2.55 -14.36
C LYS A 127 4.91 -3.47 -14.01
N ARG A 128 4.68 -4.33 -13.02
CA ARG A 128 5.61 -5.37 -12.56
C ARG A 128 5.08 -6.73 -12.98
N THR A 129 6.00 -7.67 -13.11
CA THR A 129 5.68 -9.07 -13.42
C THR A 129 6.60 -9.98 -12.62
N ILE A 130 6.15 -11.21 -12.39
CA ILE A 130 6.97 -12.28 -11.84
C ILE A 130 7.94 -12.75 -12.92
N HIS A 131 9.22 -12.80 -12.58
CA HIS A 131 10.26 -13.30 -13.48
C HIS A 131 11.48 -13.74 -12.67
N PRO A 132 12.17 -14.86 -13.03
CA PRO A 132 13.34 -15.37 -12.30
C PRO A 132 14.47 -14.35 -12.12
N ASP A 133 14.67 -13.46 -13.12
CA ASP A 133 15.70 -12.42 -13.06
C ASP A 133 15.29 -11.21 -12.19
N GLY A 134 14.12 -11.26 -11.58
CA GLY A 134 13.60 -10.18 -10.75
C GLY A 134 14.25 -10.08 -9.38
N ALA A 135 13.97 -8.99 -8.67
CA ALA A 135 14.37 -8.85 -7.28
C ALA A 135 13.51 -9.78 -6.40
N SER A 136 14.16 -10.54 -5.51
CA SER A 136 13.48 -11.44 -4.58
C SER A 136 12.32 -10.75 -3.87
N ALA A 137 11.17 -11.41 -3.86
CA ALA A 137 9.94 -10.92 -3.27
C ALA A 137 9.15 -12.08 -2.66
N ARG A 138 8.75 -11.91 -1.39
CA ARG A 138 8.01 -12.93 -0.65
C ARG A 138 6.87 -12.30 0.14
N THR A 139 5.68 -12.90 0.03
CA THR A 139 4.47 -12.46 0.73
C THR A 139 3.70 -13.68 1.23
N ARG A 140 3.38 -13.71 2.52
CA ARG A 140 2.42 -14.64 3.09
C ARG A 140 1.04 -14.02 3.08
N PHE A 141 0.05 -14.81 2.73
CA PHE A 141 -1.37 -14.46 2.69
C PHE A 141 -2.19 -15.33 3.64
N GLU A 142 -3.24 -14.74 4.22
CA GLU A 142 -4.21 -15.43 5.05
C GLU A 142 -5.62 -14.96 4.65
N THR A 143 -6.49 -15.89 4.27
CA THR A 143 -7.88 -15.58 3.95
C THR A 143 -8.66 -15.38 5.25
N LEU A 144 -9.18 -14.17 5.46
CA LEU A 144 -9.91 -13.82 6.67
C LEU A 144 -11.41 -14.09 6.55
N HIS A 145 -11.99 -13.78 5.40
CA HIS A 145 -13.43 -13.87 5.17
C HIS A 145 -13.75 -14.00 3.69
N ARG A 146 -14.63 -14.92 3.30
CA ARG A 146 -15.17 -15.12 1.96
C ARG A 146 -16.64 -14.73 1.95
N PHE A 147 -17.06 -13.97 0.95
CA PHE A 147 -18.46 -13.53 0.84
C PHE A 147 -18.87 -13.32 -0.61
N GLU A 148 -20.19 -13.24 -0.83
CA GLU A 148 -20.76 -12.90 -2.13
C GLU A 148 -21.42 -11.52 -2.10
N ARG A 149 -21.36 -10.81 -3.21
CA ARG A 149 -22.04 -9.54 -3.41
C ARG A 149 -22.50 -9.43 -4.86
N HIS A 150 -23.82 -9.23 -5.06
CA HIS A 150 -24.43 -9.13 -6.40
C HIS A 150 -24.04 -10.29 -7.34
N GLY A 151 -23.95 -11.51 -6.82
CA GLY A 151 -23.60 -12.72 -7.57
C GLY A 151 -22.10 -12.86 -7.91
N ALA A 152 -21.26 -11.96 -7.43
CA ALA A 152 -19.81 -12.07 -7.54
C ALA A 152 -19.16 -12.45 -6.20
N ARG A 153 -18.05 -13.17 -6.27
CA ARG A 153 -17.31 -13.68 -5.12
C ARG A 153 -16.17 -12.76 -4.75
N PHE A 154 -15.97 -12.54 -3.45
CA PHE A 154 -14.92 -11.69 -2.89
C PHE A 154 -14.34 -12.30 -1.63
N ALA A 155 -13.10 -11.96 -1.32
CA ALA A 155 -12.50 -12.32 -0.04
C ALA A 155 -11.69 -11.17 0.55
N TRP A 156 -11.71 -11.06 1.88
CA TRP A 156 -10.74 -10.29 2.63
C TRP A 156 -9.51 -11.16 2.90
N VAL A 157 -8.36 -10.66 2.50
CA VAL A 157 -7.08 -11.34 2.66
C VAL A 157 -6.13 -10.45 3.46
N ARG A 158 -5.51 -11.01 4.50
CA ARG A 158 -4.38 -10.41 5.19
C ARG A 158 -3.10 -10.73 4.43
N ALA A 159 -2.32 -9.71 4.08
CA ALA A 159 -1.04 -9.87 3.41
C ALA A 159 0.10 -9.43 4.35
N LEU A 160 1.10 -10.29 4.50
CA LEU A 160 2.29 -10.11 5.33
C LEU A 160 3.53 -10.15 4.41
N PRO A 161 3.92 -8.99 3.82
CA PRO A 161 5.08 -8.95 2.94
C PRO A 161 6.39 -8.97 3.76
N GLU A 162 7.26 -9.94 3.50
CA GLU A 162 8.60 -10.03 4.08
C GLU A 162 9.57 -9.06 3.38
N THR A 163 9.32 -8.75 2.12
CA THR A 163 10.05 -7.78 1.31
C THR A 163 9.15 -6.58 0.96
N GLY A 164 9.65 -5.56 0.29
CA GLY A 164 8.89 -4.34 -0.04
C GLY A 164 9.10 -3.89 -1.48
N ARG A 165 8.89 -4.77 -2.48
CA ARG A 165 9.02 -4.40 -3.90
C ARG A 165 7.81 -3.60 -4.36
N LEU A 166 8.02 -2.76 -5.38
CA LEU A 166 6.95 -1.97 -5.96
C LEU A 166 5.80 -2.87 -6.44
N HIS A 167 4.56 -2.56 -6.03
CA HIS A 167 3.34 -3.31 -6.33
C HIS A 167 3.33 -4.78 -5.84
N GLN A 168 4.24 -5.20 -4.97
CA GLN A 168 4.47 -6.60 -4.61
C GLN A 168 3.19 -7.36 -4.26
N ILE A 169 2.41 -6.88 -3.29
CA ILE A 169 1.19 -7.56 -2.83
C ILE A 169 0.20 -7.72 -3.98
N ARG A 170 0.03 -6.67 -4.79
CA ARG A 170 -0.91 -6.63 -5.91
C ARG A 170 -0.53 -7.63 -7.01
N VAL A 171 0.75 -7.70 -7.37
CA VAL A 171 1.27 -8.67 -8.36
C VAL A 171 1.15 -10.11 -7.85
N HIS A 172 1.52 -10.35 -6.59
CA HIS A 172 1.44 -11.68 -5.99
C HIS A 172 -0.01 -12.18 -5.91
N LEU A 173 -0.97 -11.32 -5.50
CA LEU A 173 -2.38 -11.69 -5.49
C LEU A 173 -2.94 -11.94 -6.91
N ALA A 174 -2.59 -11.09 -7.86
CA ALA A 174 -2.99 -11.31 -9.26
C ALA A 174 -2.41 -12.62 -9.83
N HIS A 175 -1.17 -12.97 -9.46
CA HIS A 175 -0.53 -14.23 -9.85
C HIS A 175 -1.26 -15.47 -9.29
N THR A 176 -1.86 -15.38 -8.12
CA THR A 176 -2.67 -16.47 -7.54
C THR A 176 -4.10 -16.52 -8.11
N GLY A 177 -4.45 -15.66 -9.07
CA GLY A 177 -5.80 -15.58 -9.62
C GLY A 177 -6.75 -14.67 -8.84
N HIS A 178 -6.29 -14.03 -7.75
CA HIS A 178 -7.11 -13.22 -6.84
C HIS A 178 -6.68 -11.75 -6.86
N ALA A 179 -6.86 -11.08 -8.00
CA ALA A 179 -6.51 -9.68 -8.15
C ALA A 179 -7.23 -8.78 -7.12
N VAL A 180 -6.57 -7.71 -6.69
CA VAL A 180 -7.18 -6.74 -5.76
C VAL A 180 -8.32 -5.99 -6.46
N VAL A 181 -9.46 -5.87 -5.81
CA VAL A 181 -10.62 -5.10 -6.30
C VAL A 181 -10.22 -3.64 -6.51
N GLY A 182 -10.65 -3.04 -7.63
CA GLY A 182 -10.31 -1.66 -7.98
C GLY A 182 -8.89 -1.48 -8.56
N ASP A 183 -8.13 -2.57 -8.74
CA ASP A 183 -6.79 -2.48 -9.30
C ASP A 183 -6.83 -2.29 -10.82
N LYS A 184 -6.44 -1.10 -11.27
CA LYS A 184 -6.45 -0.70 -12.68
C LYS A 184 -5.36 -1.37 -13.52
N ILE A 185 -4.28 -1.88 -12.87
CA ILE A 185 -3.10 -2.44 -13.55
C ILE A 185 -3.14 -3.97 -13.56
N TYR A 186 -3.51 -4.59 -12.43
CA TYR A 186 -3.47 -6.03 -12.23
C TYR A 186 -4.87 -6.65 -12.06
N GLY A 187 -5.92 -5.85 -12.20
CA GLY A 187 -7.31 -6.26 -12.14
C GLY A 187 -7.78 -7.00 -13.40
N PRO A 188 -9.10 -7.01 -13.64
CA PRO A 188 -9.69 -7.80 -14.73
C PRO A 188 -9.17 -7.47 -16.12
N ASP A 189 -8.79 -6.20 -16.37
CA ASP A 189 -8.29 -5.71 -17.65
C ASP A 189 -7.28 -4.58 -17.44
N GLU A 190 -6.04 -4.75 -17.89
CA GLU A 190 -4.99 -3.72 -17.80
C GLU A 190 -5.30 -2.45 -18.62
N GLY A 191 -6.15 -2.55 -19.62
CA GLY A 191 -6.66 -1.41 -20.37
C GLY A 191 -7.44 -0.41 -19.49
N CYS A 192 -7.92 -0.85 -18.32
CA CYS A 192 -8.53 0.06 -17.34
C CYS A 192 -7.57 1.17 -16.91
N TYR A 193 -6.28 0.86 -16.75
CA TYR A 193 -5.30 1.90 -16.41
C TYR A 193 -5.10 2.91 -17.54
N LEU A 194 -4.99 2.44 -18.78
CA LEU A 194 -4.82 3.32 -19.94
C LEU A 194 -6.04 4.23 -20.13
N ARG A 195 -7.24 3.67 -20.05
CA ARG A 195 -8.49 4.47 -20.07
C ARG A 195 -8.52 5.48 -18.94
N PHE A 196 -8.15 5.07 -17.71
CA PHE A 196 -8.16 5.98 -16.57
C PHE A 196 -7.22 7.17 -16.72
N ILE A 197 -6.03 7.01 -17.30
CA ILE A 197 -5.10 8.13 -17.51
C ILE A 197 -5.58 9.09 -18.61
N GLU A 198 -6.39 8.62 -19.56
CA GLU A 198 -6.95 9.42 -20.64
C GLU A 198 -8.22 10.15 -20.22
N THR A 199 -9.14 9.47 -19.54
CA THR A 199 -10.51 9.94 -19.31
C THR A 199 -10.82 10.26 -17.84
N GLY A 200 -9.93 9.89 -16.89
CA GLY A 200 -10.24 9.89 -15.46
C GLY A 200 -11.16 8.74 -15.06
N TRP A 201 -11.83 8.87 -13.92
CA TRP A 201 -12.78 7.89 -13.41
C TRP A 201 -14.14 8.04 -14.12
N THR A 202 -14.62 7.00 -14.75
CA THR A 202 -15.87 6.98 -15.52
C THR A 202 -16.85 5.92 -15.02
N PRO A 203 -18.16 6.01 -15.35
CA PRO A 203 -19.13 4.96 -15.00
C PRO A 203 -18.78 3.58 -15.56
N GLU A 204 -18.09 3.51 -16.71
CA GLU A 204 -17.63 2.27 -17.31
C GLU A 204 -16.55 1.62 -16.44
N LEU A 205 -15.55 2.41 -15.99
CA LEU A 205 -14.52 1.93 -15.07
C LEU A 205 -15.12 1.52 -13.73
N ALA A 206 -16.12 2.26 -13.23
CA ALA A 206 -16.82 1.92 -11.99
C ALA A 206 -17.54 0.56 -12.07
N ARG A 207 -18.13 0.21 -13.20
CA ARG A 207 -18.78 -1.11 -13.42
C ARG A 207 -17.77 -2.27 -13.42
N VAL A 208 -16.58 -2.06 -13.96
CA VAL A 208 -15.55 -3.11 -14.08
C VAL A 208 -14.73 -3.25 -12.82
N LEU A 209 -14.35 -2.14 -12.22
CA LEU A 209 -13.40 -2.09 -11.10
C LEU A 209 -14.07 -2.05 -9.73
N LEU A 210 -15.33 -1.62 -9.65
CA LEU A 210 -16.17 -1.42 -8.47
C LEU A 210 -15.70 -0.32 -7.52
N LEU A 211 -14.39 -0.06 -7.42
CA LEU A 211 -13.77 0.98 -6.59
C LEU A 211 -12.83 1.82 -7.45
N ASP A 212 -12.73 3.11 -7.13
CA ASP A 212 -11.89 4.08 -7.84
C ASP A 212 -10.38 3.96 -7.50
N ARG A 213 -10.05 3.05 -6.60
CA ARG A 213 -8.70 2.70 -6.17
C ARG A 213 -8.57 1.20 -5.89
N HIS A 214 -7.37 0.68 -5.89
CA HIS A 214 -7.16 -0.69 -5.42
C HIS A 214 -7.45 -0.78 -3.91
N ALA A 215 -8.23 -1.80 -3.55
CA ALA A 215 -8.69 -2.06 -2.19
C ALA A 215 -7.58 -2.69 -1.34
N LEU A 216 -6.50 -1.93 -1.12
CA LEU A 216 -5.34 -2.33 -0.31
C LEU A 216 -5.10 -1.28 0.77
N HIS A 217 -4.99 -1.73 2.02
CA HIS A 217 -4.83 -0.88 3.19
C HIS A 217 -3.71 -1.40 4.09
N ALA A 218 -2.72 -0.57 4.41
CA ALA A 218 -1.68 -0.86 5.40
C ALA A 218 -2.29 -0.76 6.80
N TRP A 219 -2.78 -1.89 7.28
CA TRP A 219 -3.62 -2.00 8.47
C TRP A 219 -2.85 -1.96 9.78
N ARG A 220 -1.76 -2.76 9.86
CA ARG A 220 -1.00 -2.92 11.10
C ARG A 220 0.49 -2.77 10.86
N LEU A 221 1.16 -2.08 11.78
CA LEU A 221 2.60 -1.85 11.77
C LEU A 221 3.18 -2.21 13.13
N THR A 222 4.20 -3.07 13.15
CA THR A 222 4.87 -3.50 14.38
C THR A 222 6.36 -3.20 14.28
N PHE A 223 6.90 -2.43 15.24
CA PHE A 223 8.29 -1.97 15.24
C PHE A 223 8.78 -1.75 16.67
N ASP A 224 10.07 -1.61 16.86
CA ASP A 224 10.65 -1.23 18.15
C ASP A 224 10.66 0.30 18.25
N ALA A 225 9.72 0.87 19.01
CA ALA A 225 9.60 2.30 19.22
C ALA A 225 10.85 2.87 19.87
N GLU A 226 11.39 2.15 20.87
CA GLU A 226 12.72 2.29 21.46
C GLU A 226 13.40 0.92 21.43
N PRO A 227 14.74 0.83 21.59
CA PRO A 227 15.42 -0.46 21.61
C PRO A 227 14.80 -1.43 22.62
N GLY A 228 14.27 -2.55 22.12
CA GLY A 228 13.61 -3.59 22.92
C GLY A 228 12.17 -3.29 23.33
N GLN A 229 11.62 -2.13 22.99
CA GLN A 229 10.22 -1.77 23.27
C GLN A 229 9.34 -1.98 22.03
N ARG A 230 8.87 -3.20 21.84
CA ARG A 230 8.00 -3.59 20.72
C ARG A 230 6.66 -2.89 20.82
N ARG A 231 6.24 -2.22 19.74
CA ARG A 231 4.96 -1.54 19.62
C ARG A 231 4.22 -1.98 18.37
N THR A 232 2.93 -2.19 18.51
CA THR A 232 2.01 -2.44 17.37
C THR A 232 1.02 -1.29 17.30
N VAL A 233 0.84 -0.76 16.09
CA VAL A 233 -0.10 0.32 15.77
C VAL A 233 -1.05 -0.19 14.69
N GLU A 234 -2.33 0.15 14.81
CA GLU A 234 -3.38 -0.23 13.86
C GLU A 234 -4.07 1.00 13.28
N SER A 235 -4.49 0.92 12.02
CA SER A 235 -5.33 1.92 11.36
C SER A 235 -6.66 1.28 10.97
N PRO A 236 -7.82 1.86 11.32
CA PRO A 236 -9.11 1.33 10.90
C PRO A 236 -9.22 1.32 9.38
N LEU A 237 -10.03 0.40 8.85
CA LEU A 237 -10.38 0.41 7.42
C LEU A 237 -11.05 1.75 7.07
N PRO A 238 -10.69 2.37 5.94
CA PRO A 238 -11.37 3.57 5.44
C PRO A 238 -12.82 3.25 5.02
N ASP A 239 -13.67 4.29 5.05
CA ASP A 239 -15.11 4.18 4.84
C ASP A 239 -15.50 3.53 3.51
N ASP A 240 -14.77 3.82 2.42
CA ASP A 240 -15.01 3.21 1.11
C ASP A 240 -14.83 1.69 1.12
N LEU A 241 -13.86 1.17 1.86
CA LEU A 241 -13.64 -0.27 2.01
C LEU A 241 -14.63 -0.90 2.98
N THR A 242 -14.96 -0.21 4.07
CA THR A 242 -15.98 -0.66 5.04
C THR A 242 -17.36 -0.69 4.41
N ALA A 243 -17.73 0.34 3.62
CA ALA A 243 -18.99 0.40 2.90
C ALA A 243 -19.12 -0.71 1.86
N PHE A 244 -18.03 -1.12 1.22
CA PHE A 244 -18.05 -2.25 0.29
C PHE A 244 -18.46 -3.55 0.98
N GLN A 245 -18.00 -3.78 2.20
CA GLN A 245 -18.37 -4.97 2.99
C GLN A 245 -19.80 -4.90 3.54
N ALA A 246 -20.26 -3.72 3.98
CA ALA A 246 -21.55 -3.54 4.65
C ALA A 246 -22.77 -3.89 3.76
N PHE A 247 -22.66 -3.79 2.46
CA PHE A 247 -23.72 -4.13 1.50
C PHE A 247 -23.79 -5.64 1.17
N SER A 248 -23.01 -6.47 1.86
CA SER A 248 -22.92 -7.92 1.62
C SER A 248 -23.92 -8.75 2.46
N ARG A 249 -24.99 -8.12 3.01
CA ARG A 249 -26.09 -8.78 3.73
C ARG A 249 -27.26 -9.06 2.83
#